data_76de300e9d98b370b6d643cf5454298a
#
_entry.id   76de300e9d98b370b6d643cf5454298a
#
_cell.length_a   1.000
_cell.length_b   1.000
_cell.length_c   1.000
_cell.angle_alpha   90.00
_cell.angle_beta   90.00
_cell.angle_gamma   90.00
#
_symmetry.space_group_name_H-M   'P 1'
#
loop_
_entity.id
_entity.type
_entity.pdbx_description
1 polymer ?
#
loop_
_entity_poly.entity_id
_entity_poly.type
_entity_poly.pdbx_seq_one_letter_code
_entity_poly.pdbx_strand_id
1 'polypeptide(L)'
;VTAEDVVFSYQMYSDPSVEAKSRYHLEYIAGVDESGAELSEDSIEVTADSDYEVTFKLKEAMYPDTFLQDIDTVFIIPKHVFEGKTAEEINAPDLWANPVGSGPFIYDSEINGERMEFTKNENYYLGAPKIDRLIIRVVPSANVLSGLMNGELDMIGFGSVLTDDWETAKAQDNLVTESAPTTSYSTLIYNTQKEYLTQEVRQALNMAINREVLVNGLLMGEGTPIMTPIAP
;
A
#
# COMPACT_ATOMS: atom_id res chain seq x y z
N VAL A 1 5.17 -8.85 18.48
CA VAL A 1 4.93 -9.76 17.35
C VAL A 1 5.89 -10.90 17.45
N THR A 2 5.41 -12.12 17.40
CA THR A 2 6.20 -13.35 17.41
C THR A 2 6.00 -14.11 16.10
N ALA A 3 6.75 -15.19 15.90
CA ALA A 3 6.59 -16.08 14.74
C ALA A 3 5.18 -16.69 14.67
N GLU A 4 4.54 -16.92 15.80
CA GLU A 4 3.15 -17.41 15.83
C GLU A 4 2.13 -16.39 15.31
N ASP A 5 2.34 -15.08 15.52
CA ASP A 5 1.48 -14.06 14.92
C ASP A 5 1.60 -14.09 13.40
N VAL A 6 2.80 -14.33 12.88
CA VAL A 6 3.05 -14.48 11.43
C VAL A 6 2.31 -15.69 10.88
N VAL A 7 2.57 -16.88 11.45
CA VAL A 7 1.90 -18.12 11.01
C VAL A 7 0.38 -17.96 11.03
N PHE A 8 -0.17 -17.48 12.13
CA PHE A 8 -1.60 -17.24 12.28
C PHE A 8 -2.15 -16.28 11.22
N SER A 9 -1.43 -15.18 10.93
CA SER A 9 -1.85 -14.23 9.91
C SER A 9 -1.97 -14.86 8.53
N TYR A 10 -0.97 -15.66 8.13
CA TYR A 10 -0.96 -16.33 6.84
C TYR A 10 -2.04 -17.41 6.73
N GLN A 11 -2.28 -18.19 7.81
CA GLN A 11 -3.38 -19.14 7.88
C GLN A 11 -4.73 -18.43 7.73
N MET A 12 -4.96 -17.35 8.49
CA MET A 12 -6.20 -16.58 8.41
C MET A 12 -6.43 -15.99 7.00
N TYR A 13 -5.39 -15.41 6.37
CA TYR A 13 -5.54 -14.83 5.04
C TYR A 13 -5.72 -15.87 3.95
N SER A 14 -5.20 -17.08 4.11
CA SER A 14 -5.39 -18.18 3.16
C SER A 14 -6.78 -18.83 3.26
N ASP A 15 -7.48 -18.71 4.39
CA ASP A 15 -8.84 -19.23 4.55
C ASP A 15 -9.82 -18.56 3.54
N PRO A 16 -10.42 -19.33 2.59
CA PRO A 16 -11.28 -18.76 1.57
C PRO A 16 -12.57 -18.12 2.12
N SER A 17 -12.95 -18.40 3.37
CA SER A 17 -14.10 -17.79 4.03
C SER A 17 -13.82 -16.40 4.61
N VAL A 18 -12.56 -16.02 4.75
CA VAL A 18 -12.12 -14.69 5.20
C VAL A 18 -12.01 -13.75 3.98
N GLU A 19 -12.55 -12.54 4.06
CA GLU A 19 -12.46 -11.53 3.00
C GLU A 19 -11.10 -10.81 2.99
N ALA A 20 -10.04 -11.50 2.57
CA ALA A 20 -8.69 -10.97 2.53
C ALA A 20 -8.33 -10.47 1.13
N LYS A 21 -8.19 -9.14 0.96
CA LYS A 21 -7.80 -8.52 -0.32
C LYS A 21 -6.37 -8.87 -0.74
N SER A 22 -5.48 -9.13 0.22
CA SER A 22 -4.07 -9.48 0.00
C SER A 22 -3.83 -10.97 -0.24
N ARG A 23 -4.87 -11.81 -0.26
CA ARG A 23 -4.73 -13.27 -0.41
C ARG A 23 -3.93 -13.69 -1.64
N TYR A 24 -4.10 -13.02 -2.77
CA TYR A 24 -3.37 -13.35 -4.00
C TYR A 24 -1.85 -13.27 -3.87
N HIS A 25 -1.31 -12.50 -2.91
CA HIS A 25 0.13 -12.45 -2.62
C HIS A 25 0.66 -13.74 -1.97
N LEU A 26 -0.23 -14.63 -1.53
CA LEU A 26 0.14 -15.92 -0.96
C LEU A 26 0.36 -16.99 -2.04
N GLU A 27 0.05 -16.72 -3.30
CA GLU A 27 0.05 -17.70 -4.40
C GLU A 27 1.36 -18.50 -4.56
N TYR A 28 2.48 -17.93 -4.18
CA TYR A 28 3.80 -18.58 -4.28
C TYR A 28 4.11 -19.54 -3.13
N ILE A 29 3.33 -19.51 -2.04
CA ILE A 29 3.56 -20.35 -0.86
C ILE A 29 2.96 -21.75 -1.13
N ALA A 30 3.63 -22.80 -0.69
CA ALA A 30 3.11 -24.15 -0.80
C ALA A 30 1.85 -24.32 0.05
N GLY A 31 0.93 -25.19 -0.39
CA GLY A 31 -0.33 -25.47 0.31
C GLY A 31 -1.51 -24.58 -0.05
N VAL A 32 -1.32 -23.61 -0.96
CA VAL A 32 -2.40 -22.74 -1.48
C VAL A 32 -2.58 -22.92 -2.99
N ASP A 33 -3.73 -22.50 -3.53
CA ASP A 33 -4.01 -22.44 -4.97
C ASP A 33 -3.43 -21.17 -5.64
N GLU A 34 -3.79 -20.90 -6.91
CA GLU A 34 -3.35 -19.73 -7.68
C GLU A 34 -3.98 -18.41 -7.20
N SER A 35 -5.00 -18.45 -6.36
CA SER A 35 -5.62 -17.27 -5.74
C SER A 35 -5.04 -16.98 -4.35
N GLY A 36 -4.13 -17.83 -3.86
CA GLY A 36 -3.59 -17.80 -2.50
C GLY A 36 -4.53 -18.42 -1.44
N ALA A 37 -5.63 -19.07 -1.86
CA ALA A 37 -6.53 -19.78 -0.95
C ALA A 37 -5.94 -21.16 -0.60
N GLU A 38 -6.06 -21.55 0.67
CA GLU A 38 -5.61 -22.87 1.13
C GLU A 38 -6.34 -24.03 0.42
N LEU A 39 -5.60 -25.09 0.11
CA LEU A 39 -6.15 -26.29 -0.57
C LEU A 39 -6.97 -27.17 0.38
N SER A 40 -6.70 -27.07 1.67
CA SER A 40 -7.44 -27.68 2.77
C SER A 40 -7.10 -26.89 4.04
N GLU A 41 -7.89 -27.07 5.10
CA GLU A 41 -7.68 -26.41 6.39
C GLU A 41 -6.21 -26.51 6.84
N ASP A 42 -5.61 -25.38 7.17
CA ASP A 42 -4.23 -25.22 7.60
C ASP A 42 -3.16 -25.78 6.62
N SER A 43 -3.49 -25.86 5.32
CA SER A 43 -2.54 -26.44 4.34
C SER A 43 -1.40 -25.49 3.93
N ILE A 44 -1.51 -24.18 4.19
CA ILE A 44 -0.44 -23.22 3.86
C ILE A 44 0.83 -23.57 4.64
N GLU A 45 1.96 -23.70 3.93
CA GLU A 45 3.22 -24.12 4.53
C GLU A 45 4.04 -22.93 5.02
N VAL A 46 3.60 -22.34 6.14
CA VAL A 46 4.32 -21.33 6.94
C VAL A 46 4.47 -21.87 8.35
N THR A 47 5.69 -21.96 8.86
CA THR A 47 5.97 -22.56 10.18
C THR A 47 6.79 -21.64 11.07
N ALA A 48 6.51 -21.66 12.36
CA ALA A 48 7.33 -21.00 13.38
C ALA A 48 8.39 -22.00 13.89
N ASP A 49 9.65 -21.74 13.61
CA ASP A 49 10.77 -22.59 14.04
C ASP A 49 11.27 -22.21 15.44
N SER A 50 11.04 -20.95 15.83
CA SER A 50 11.26 -20.42 17.17
C SER A 50 10.36 -19.20 17.39
N ASP A 51 10.44 -18.54 18.55
CA ASP A 51 9.67 -17.34 18.86
C ASP A 51 9.83 -16.21 17.82
N TYR A 52 10.97 -16.16 17.11
CA TYR A 52 11.33 -15.09 16.17
C TYR A 52 11.88 -15.61 14.84
N GLU A 53 11.62 -16.85 14.50
CA GLU A 53 12.07 -17.46 13.24
C GLU A 53 10.89 -18.16 12.55
N VAL A 54 10.67 -17.79 11.27
CA VAL A 54 9.57 -18.30 10.44
C VAL A 54 10.14 -18.86 9.16
N THR A 55 9.72 -20.05 8.78
CA THR A 55 10.03 -20.66 7.49
C THR A 55 8.80 -20.63 6.58
N PHE A 56 8.98 -20.05 5.40
CA PHE A 56 8.02 -20.12 4.30
C PHE A 56 8.50 -21.17 3.30
N LYS A 57 7.68 -22.17 3.02
CA LYS A 57 7.96 -23.12 1.95
C LYS A 57 7.29 -22.67 0.66
N LEU A 58 8.07 -22.46 -0.38
CA LEU A 58 7.58 -22.01 -1.69
C LEU A 58 7.26 -23.21 -2.60
N LYS A 59 6.32 -23.02 -3.53
CA LYS A 59 5.96 -24.01 -4.56
C LYS A 59 7.13 -24.33 -5.49
N GLU A 60 7.90 -23.29 -5.80
CA GLU A 60 9.07 -23.37 -6.67
C GLU A 60 10.11 -22.31 -6.28
N ALA A 61 11.35 -22.48 -6.77
CA ALA A 61 12.42 -21.53 -6.50
C ALA A 61 12.16 -20.20 -7.22
N MET A 62 12.27 -19.10 -6.48
CA MET A 62 12.13 -17.75 -7.01
C MET A 62 13.22 -16.83 -6.45
N TYR A 63 13.35 -15.63 -7.03
CA TYR A 63 14.28 -14.64 -6.49
C TYR A 63 13.76 -14.12 -5.15
N PRO A 64 14.63 -14.03 -4.12
CA PRO A 64 14.22 -13.58 -2.78
C PRO A 64 13.53 -12.20 -2.79
N ASP A 65 14.05 -11.26 -3.57
CA ASP A 65 13.48 -9.91 -3.65
C ASP A 65 12.05 -9.89 -4.20
N THR A 66 11.74 -10.79 -5.16
CA THR A 66 10.38 -10.93 -5.69
C THR A 66 9.44 -11.42 -4.60
N PHE A 67 9.84 -12.45 -3.86
CA PHE A 67 9.05 -12.97 -2.74
C PHE A 67 8.84 -11.91 -1.65
N LEU A 68 9.90 -11.18 -1.29
CA LEU A 68 9.80 -10.12 -0.28
C LEU A 68 8.85 -8.99 -0.70
N GLN A 69 8.81 -8.63 -1.99
CA GLN A 69 7.86 -7.64 -2.51
C GLN A 69 6.40 -8.10 -2.43
N ASP A 70 6.14 -9.39 -2.56
CA ASP A 70 4.79 -9.92 -2.44
C ASP A 70 4.34 -9.96 -0.98
N ILE A 71 5.21 -10.44 -0.07
CA ILE A 71 4.84 -10.59 1.33
C ILE A 71 4.84 -9.27 2.12
N ASP A 72 5.48 -8.20 1.64
CA ASP A 72 5.50 -6.90 2.33
C ASP A 72 4.13 -6.23 2.40
N THR A 73 3.19 -6.66 1.55
CA THR A 73 1.80 -6.20 1.54
C THR A 73 0.89 -6.99 2.48
N VAL A 74 1.39 -8.09 3.07
CA VAL A 74 0.64 -8.93 4.01
C VAL A 74 0.86 -8.43 5.44
N PHE A 75 -0.15 -7.77 6.01
CA PHE A 75 -0.08 -7.25 7.37
C PHE A 75 -0.14 -8.37 8.40
N ILE A 76 0.79 -8.35 9.36
CA ILE A 76 0.77 -9.28 10.47
C ILE A 76 -0.23 -8.78 11.53
N ILE A 77 -1.18 -9.64 11.88
CA ILE A 77 -2.20 -9.36 12.89
C ILE A 77 -1.87 -10.06 14.21
N PRO A 78 -2.30 -9.49 15.34
CA PRO A 78 -2.04 -10.09 16.65
C PRO A 78 -2.92 -11.32 16.88
N LYS A 79 -2.32 -12.51 16.92
CA LYS A 79 -3.00 -13.80 17.14
C LYS A 79 -3.97 -13.73 18.32
N HIS A 80 -3.55 -13.18 19.47
CA HIS A 80 -4.36 -13.12 20.69
C HIS A 80 -5.68 -12.31 20.58
N VAL A 81 -5.83 -11.49 19.55
CA VAL A 81 -7.06 -10.72 19.27
C VAL A 81 -8.02 -11.51 18.39
N PHE A 82 -7.48 -12.29 17.46
CA PHE A 82 -8.25 -12.94 16.38
C PHE A 82 -8.44 -14.45 16.59
N GLU A 83 -7.61 -15.09 17.40
CA GLU A 83 -7.69 -16.54 17.67
C GLU A 83 -9.05 -16.94 18.20
N GLY A 84 -9.63 -18.02 17.65
CA GLY A 84 -10.92 -18.56 18.02
C GLY A 84 -12.12 -17.79 17.47
N LYS A 85 -11.92 -16.74 16.68
CA LYS A 85 -13.00 -16.03 15.98
C LYS A 85 -13.38 -16.75 14.69
N THR A 86 -14.67 -16.72 14.38
CA THR A 86 -15.18 -17.24 13.11
C THR A 86 -14.87 -16.28 11.95
N ALA A 87 -14.90 -16.79 10.71
CA ALA A 87 -14.73 -15.95 9.53
C ALA A 87 -15.78 -14.81 9.46
N GLU A 88 -17.02 -15.05 9.91
CA GLU A 88 -18.06 -14.02 9.99
C GLU A 88 -17.66 -12.89 10.96
N GLU A 89 -17.10 -13.20 12.12
CA GLU A 89 -16.60 -12.20 13.08
C GLU A 89 -15.37 -11.46 12.54
N ILE A 90 -14.46 -12.16 11.82
CA ILE A 90 -13.27 -11.55 11.23
C ILE A 90 -13.66 -10.59 10.09
N ASN A 91 -14.66 -10.93 9.28
CA ASN A 91 -15.15 -10.09 8.19
C ASN A 91 -16.01 -8.91 8.69
N ALA A 92 -16.41 -8.90 9.97
CA ALA A 92 -17.23 -7.84 10.53
C ALA A 92 -16.40 -6.56 10.77
N PRO A 93 -16.87 -5.38 10.32
CA PRO A 93 -16.14 -4.11 10.48
C PRO A 93 -15.82 -3.77 11.94
N ASP A 94 -16.68 -4.14 12.88
CA ASP A 94 -16.54 -3.80 14.30
C ASP A 94 -15.27 -4.38 14.93
N LEU A 95 -14.80 -5.53 14.47
CA LEU A 95 -13.55 -6.14 14.95
C LEU A 95 -12.33 -5.27 14.65
N TRP A 96 -12.38 -4.52 13.56
CA TRP A 96 -11.28 -3.68 13.07
C TRP A 96 -11.39 -2.22 13.55
N ALA A 97 -12.44 -1.88 14.28
CA ALA A 97 -12.68 -0.51 14.75
C ALA A 97 -11.61 0.01 15.73
N ASN A 98 -10.93 -0.89 16.44
CA ASN A 98 -9.85 -0.56 17.37
C ASN A 98 -8.60 -1.40 17.03
N PRO A 99 -7.86 -1.06 15.99
CA PRO A 99 -6.75 -1.85 15.51
C PRO A 99 -5.59 -1.89 16.52
N VAL A 100 -5.07 -3.08 16.78
CA VAL A 100 -3.85 -3.30 17.57
C VAL A 100 -2.69 -3.49 16.60
N GLY A 101 -1.75 -2.56 16.60
CA GLY A 101 -0.59 -2.57 15.73
C GLY A 101 0.73 -2.53 16.49
N SER A 102 1.83 -2.78 15.79
CA SER A 102 3.21 -2.70 16.31
C SER A 102 3.94 -1.42 15.88
N GLY A 103 3.23 -0.46 15.31
CA GLY A 103 3.78 0.79 14.77
C GLY A 103 4.18 1.81 15.84
N PRO A 104 4.79 2.93 15.40
CA PRO A 104 5.22 4.01 16.29
C PRO A 104 4.07 4.79 16.93
N PHE A 105 2.87 4.70 16.37
CA PHE A 105 1.68 5.37 16.88
C PHE A 105 0.55 4.36 17.12
N ILE A 106 -0.23 4.61 18.18
CA ILE A 106 -1.39 3.84 18.58
C ILE A 106 -2.63 4.60 18.13
N TYR A 107 -3.56 3.90 17.46
CA TYR A 107 -4.86 4.47 17.08
C TYR A 107 -5.63 4.91 18.33
N ASP A 108 -6.21 6.09 18.29
CA ASP A 108 -7.00 6.69 19.37
C ASP A 108 -8.47 6.83 18.95
N SER A 109 -8.74 7.52 17.85
CA SER A 109 -10.09 7.78 17.39
C SER A 109 -10.15 8.20 15.94
N GLU A 110 -11.37 8.17 15.35
CA GLU A 110 -11.63 8.75 14.04
C GLU A 110 -12.96 9.51 13.98
N ILE A 111 -13.00 10.48 13.07
CA ILE A 111 -14.23 11.04 12.54
C ILE A 111 -14.26 10.66 11.06
N ASN A 112 -15.18 9.75 10.73
CA ASN A 112 -15.25 9.16 9.39
C ASN A 112 -15.32 10.21 8.28
N GLY A 113 -14.42 10.10 7.30
CA GLY A 113 -14.29 11.03 6.19
C GLY A 113 -13.67 12.39 6.53
N GLU A 114 -13.25 12.62 7.78
CA GLU A 114 -12.64 13.87 8.21
C GLU A 114 -11.21 13.68 8.71
N ARG A 115 -11.00 12.85 9.76
CA ARG A 115 -9.67 12.65 10.35
C ARG A 115 -9.57 11.37 11.16
N MET A 116 -8.33 10.90 11.30
CA MET A 116 -7.92 9.88 12.27
C MET A 116 -6.89 10.48 13.22
N GLU A 117 -6.96 10.10 14.49
CA GLU A 117 -6.07 10.56 15.55
C GLU A 117 -5.31 9.39 16.17
N PHE A 118 -4.04 9.61 16.45
CA PHE A 118 -3.13 8.62 17.01
C PHE A 118 -2.30 9.25 18.12
N THR A 119 -1.96 8.45 19.14
CA THR A 119 -1.04 8.80 20.20
C THR A 119 0.28 8.05 20.02
N LYS A 120 1.39 8.58 20.54
CA LYS A 120 2.68 7.89 20.44
C LYS A 120 2.68 6.55 21.18
N ASN A 121 3.40 5.58 20.61
CA ASN A 121 3.67 4.31 21.26
C ASN A 121 4.99 4.40 22.05
N GLU A 122 4.88 4.56 23.37
CA GLU A 122 6.06 4.63 24.26
C GLU A 122 6.91 3.35 24.23
N ASN A 123 6.31 2.22 23.84
CA ASN A 123 6.95 0.91 23.77
C ASN A 123 7.34 0.51 22.34
N TYR A 124 7.41 1.46 21.41
CA TYR A 124 7.80 1.15 20.04
C TYR A 124 9.22 0.58 19.98
N TYR A 125 9.42 -0.54 19.27
CA TYR A 125 10.65 -1.33 19.31
C TYR A 125 11.91 -0.60 18.76
N LEU A 126 11.74 0.44 17.95
CA LEU A 126 12.82 1.33 17.49
C LEU A 126 12.95 2.60 18.35
N GLY A 127 12.26 2.66 19.49
CA GLY A 127 12.23 3.82 20.37
C GLY A 127 11.01 4.70 20.19
N ALA A 128 10.51 5.29 21.26
CA ALA A 128 9.32 6.12 21.25
C ALA A 128 9.44 7.31 20.26
N PRO A 129 8.39 7.65 19.50
CA PRO A 129 8.37 8.83 18.65
C PRO A 129 8.63 10.12 19.45
N LYS A 130 9.23 11.12 18.78
CA LYS A 130 9.47 12.43 19.39
C LYS A 130 8.22 13.31 19.46
N ILE A 131 7.22 13.04 18.62
CA ILE A 131 5.94 13.74 18.62
C ILE A 131 4.92 12.93 19.41
N ASP A 132 4.04 13.61 20.13
CA ASP A 132 3.08 12.96 21.05
C ASP A 132 1.81 12.49 20.33
N ARG A 133 1.40 13.19 19.28
CA ARG A 133 0.17 12.91 18.53
C ARG A 133 0.43 13.04 17.04
N LEU A 134 -0.21 12.16 16.27
CA LEU A 134 -0.31 12.22 14.82
C LEU A 134 -1.79 12.33 14.43
N ILE A 135 -2.14 13.36 13.65
CA ILE A 135 -3.50 13.56 13.15
C ILE A 135 -3.47 13.49 11.64
N ILE A 136 -4.13 12.49 11.06
CA ILE A 136 -4.27 12.35 9.61
C ILE A 136 -5.62 12.94 9.21
N ARG A 137 -5.61 14.02 8.43
CA ARG A 137 -6.81 14.72 7.96
C ARG A 137 -7.09 14.43 6.49
N VAL A 138 -8.36 14.27 6.15
CA VAL A 138 -8.81 14.22 4.75
C VAL A 138 -9.03 15.65 4.29
N VAL A 139 -8.19 16.11 3.37
CA VAL A 139 -8.20 17.50 2.87
C VAL A 139 -8.39 17.49 1.34
N PRO A 140 -9.33 18.27 0.79
CA PRO A 140 -9.44 18.44 -0.65
C PRO A 140 -8.13 18.95 -1.26
N SER A 141 -7.69 18.37 -2.38
CA SER A 141 -6.39 18.70 -3.01
C SER A 141 -6.19 20.20 -3.24
N ALA A 142 -7.25 20.94 -3.60
CA ALA A 142 -7.19 22.40 -3.80
C ALA A 142 -6.86 23.19 -2.52
N ASN A 143 -7.00 22.60 -1.33
CA ASN A 143 -6.78 23.28 -0.05
C ASN A 143 -5.44 22.85 0.60
N VAL A 144 -4.75 21.88 0.04
CA VAL A 144 -3.52 21.32 0.63
C VAL A 144 -2.44 22.39 0.73
N LEU A 145 -2.12 23.09 -0.37
CA LEU A 145 -1.07 24.11 -0.37
C LEU A 145 -1.37 25.25 0.61
N SER A 146 -2.61 25.76 0.61
CA SER A 146 -3.00 26.83 1.55
C SER A 146 -2.91 26.38 3.01
N GLY A 147 -3.30 25.14 3.31
CA GLY A 147 -3.17 24.55 4.66
C GLY A 147 -1.73 24.47 5.13
N LEU A 148 -0.80 24.06 4.25
CA LEU A 148 0.65 24.04 4.54
C LEU A 148 1.21 25.45 4.75
N MET A 149 0.88 26.39 3.87
CA MET A 149 1.37 27.78 3.96
C MET A 149 0.90 28.48 5.24
N ASN A 150 -0.32 28.18 5.70
CA ASN A 150 -0.90 28.79 6.91
C ASN A 150 -0.55 28.02 8.20
N GLY A 151 0.16 26.87 8.12
CA GLY A 151 0.49 26.05 9.26
C GLY A 151 -0.72 25.27 9.84
N GLU A 152 -1.77 25.07 9.08
CA GLU A 152 -2.90 24.20 9.44
C GLU A 152 -2.57 22.72 9.17
N LEU A 153 -1.62 22.47 8.29
CA LEU A 153 -1.04 21.18 7.96
C LEU A 153 0.48 21.27 8.13
N ASP A 154 1.06 20.27 8.75
CA ASP A 154 2.51 20.17 8.94
C ASP A 154 3.20 19.47 7.78
N MET A 155 2.51 18.49 7.15
CA MET A 155 3.05 17.71 6.03
C MET A 155 1.94 17.07 5.20
N ILE A 156 2.31 16.61 4.01
CA ILE A 156 1.50 15.71 3.19
C ILE A 156 1.92 14.28 3.52
N GLY A 157 0.99 13.47 4.04
CA GLY A 157 1.24 12.06 4.33
C GLY A 157 1.11 11.16 3.10
N PHE A 158 0.06 11.40 2.28
CA PHE A 158 -0.22 10.67 1.04
C PHE A 158 -0.63 11.64 -0.05
N GLY A 159 -0.14 11.39 -1.26
CA GLY A 159 -0.41 12.26 -2.41
C GLY A 159 0.63 13.35 -2.59
N SER A 160 0.23 14.42 -3.24
CA SER A 160 1.08 15.56 -3.56
C SER A 160 0.24 16.85 -3.59
N VAL A 161 0.90 18.00 -3.62
CA VAL A 161 0.24 19.23 -4.08
C VAL A 161 -0.15 19.10 -5.56
N LEU A 162 -1.12 19.86 -5.99
CA LEU A 162 -1.47 19.92 -7.42
C LEU A 162 -0.24 20.37 -8.23
N THR A 163 -0.11 19.85 -9.45
CA THR A 163 1.03 20.20 -10.32
C THR A 163 1.14 21.69 -10.55
N ASP A 164 0.01 22.39 -10.71
CA ASP A 164 -0.04 23.85 -10.89
C ASP A 164 0.45 24.61 -9.65
N ASP A 165 0.38 24.02 -8.47
CA ASP A 165 0.78 24.59 -7.19
C ASP A 165 2.27 24.33 -6.85
N TRP A 166 2.95 23.45 -7.58
CA TRP A 166 4.29 22.97 -7.25
C TRP A 166 5.33 24.09 -7.22
N GLU A 167 5.34 24.96 -8.23
CA GLU A 167 6.25 26.13 -8.26
C GLU A 167 5.94 27.11 -7.13
N THR A 168 4.66 27.29 -6.79
CA THR A 168 4.26 28.13 -5.65
C THR A 168 4.72 27.53 -4.33
N ALA A 169 4.63 26.21 -4.16
CA ALA A 169 5.12 25.51 -2.97
C ALA A 169 6.64 25.65 -2.82
N LYS A 170 7.40 25.45 -3.90
CA LYS A 170 8.88 25.63 -3.90
C LYS A 170 9.32 27.04 -3.56
N ALA A 171 8.51 28.04 -3.85
CA ALA A 171 8.81 29.43 -3.57
C ALA A 171 8.55 29.86 -2.11
N GLN A 172 8.01 28.97 -1.26
CA GLN A 172 7.72 29.29 0.14
C GLN A 172 8.93 29.00 1.04
N ASP A 173 9.38 29.99 1.76
CA ASP A 173 10.53 29.86 2.69
C ASP A 173 10.23 28.94 3.89
N ASN A 174 8.97 28.74 4.23
CA ASN A 174 8.53 27.90 5.36
C ASN A 174 8.20 26.47 4.97
N LEU A 175 8.32 26.08 3.70
CA LEU A 175 8.08 24.72 3.23
C LEU A 175 9.36 24.05 2.75
N VAL A 176 9.49 22.77 3.07
CA VAL A 176 10.49 21.88 2.48
C VAL A 176 9.81 21.06 1.41
N THR A 177 10.27 21.17 0.18
CA THR A 177 9.72 20.43 -0.97
C THR A 177 10.74 19.45 -1.51
N GLU A 178 10.29 18.21 -1.75
CA GLU A 178 11.12 17.16 -2.35
C GLU A 178 10.35 16.52 -3.51
N SER A 179 11.06 16.19 -4.58
CA SER A 179 10.56 15.41 -5.71
C SER A 179 11.44 14.19 -5.89
N ALA A 180 10.84 13.04 -5.99
CA ALA A 180 11.56 11.79 -6.23
C ALA A 180 10.91 11.02 -7.39
N PRO A 181 11.71 10.40 -8.27
CA PRO A 181 11.18 9.50 -9.28
C PRO A 181 10.50 8.32 -8.63
N THR A 182 9.35 7.92 -9.16
CA THR A 182 8.64 6.73 -8.74
C THR A 182 8.71 5.66 -9.84
N THR A 183 8.43 4.41 -9.47
CA THR A 183 8.26 3.32 -10.45
C THR A 183 6.86 3.30 -11.08
N SER A 184 5.98 4.21 -10.66
CA SER A 184 4.64 4.35 -11.21
C SER A 184 4.66 5.03 -12.58
N TYR A 185 3.78 4.59 -13.47
CA TYR A 185 3.65 5.20 -14.80
C TYR A 185 2.19 5.29 -15.23
N SER A 186 1.88 6.26 -16.07
CA SER A 186 0.58 6.39 -16.74
C SER A 186 0.64 5.76 -18.11
N THR A 187 -0.35 4.94 -18.44
CA THR A 187 -0.41 4.21 -19.71
C THR A 187 -1.81 4.27 -20.33
N LEU A 188 -1.86 4.13 -21.65
CA LEU A 188 -3.09 3.95 -22.40
C LEU A 188 -3.28 2.45 -22.67
N ILE A 189 -4.33 1.86 -22.07
CA ILE A 189 -4.67 0.45 -22.24
C ILE A 189 -5.74 0.33 -23.32
N TYR A 190 -5.49 -0.53 -24.33
CA TYR A 190 -6.41 -0.78 -25.42
C TYR A 190 -7.24 -2.04 -25.16
N ASN A 191 -8.57 -1.94 -25.33
CA ASN A 191 -9.42 -3.12 -25.33
C ASN A 191 -9.26 -3.89 -26.66
N THR A 192 -8.39 -4.90 -26.67
CA THR A 192 -8.08 -5.72 -27.84
C THR A 192 -9.23 -6.59 -28.36
N GLN A 193 -10.34 -6.68 -27.61
CA GLN A 193 -11.55 -7.37 -28.05
C GLN A 193 -12.39 -6.52 -29.03
N LYS A 194 -12.03 -5.26 -29.23
CA LYS A 194 -12.72 -4.39 -30.18
C LYS A 194 -12.12 -4.54 -31.57
N GLU A 195 -12.92 -4.94 -32.54
CA GLU A 195 -12.49 -5.21 -33.93
C GLU A 195 -11.82 -4.01 -34.60
N TYR A 196 -12.29 -2.77 -34.29
CA TYR A 196 -11.70 -1.55 -34.85
C TYR A 196 -10.35 -1.17 -34.23
N LEU A 197 -9.96 -1.73 -33.09
CA LEU A 197 -8.65 -1.54 -32.47
C LEU A 197 -7.63 -2.57 -32.98
N THR A 198 -7.43 -2.62 -34.31
CA THR A 198 -6.41 -3.48 -34.91
C THR A 198 -5.01 -3.08 -34.44
N GLN A 199 -4.02 -3.91 -34.73
CA GLN A 199 -2.63 -3.61 -34.38
C GLN A 199 -2.18 -2.27 -34.97
N GLU A 200 -2.49 -2.01 -36.24
CA GLU A 200 -2.12 -0.78 -36.95
C GLU A 200 -2.79 0.44 -36.32
N VAL A 201 -4.06 0.34 -35.92
CA VAL A 201 -4.77 1.42 -35.23
C VAL A 201 -4.13 1.71 -33.88
N ARG A 202 -3.81 0.70 -33.09
CA ARG A 202 -3.14 0.90 -31.79
C ARG A 202 -1.75 1.53 -31.95
N GLN A 203 -0.98 1.11 -32.96
CA GLN A 203 0.31 1.71 -33.30
C GLN A 203 0.15 3.18 -33.71
N ALA A 204 -0.81 3.49 -34.57
CA ALA A 204 -1.08 4.87 -35.00
C ALA A 204 -1.48 5.77 -33.82
N LEU A 205 -2.32 5.29 -32.91
CA LEU A 205 -2.68 6.01 -31.68
C LEU A 205 -1.46 6.29 -30.79
N ASN A 206 -0.59 5.29 -30.60
CA ASN A 206 0.66 5.48 -29.85
C ASN A 206 1.60 6.50 -30.49
N MET A 207 1.69 6.52 -31.83
CA MET A 207 2.52 7.49 -32.57
C MET A 207 1.92 8.92 -32.51
N ALA A 208 0.59 9.04 -32.41
CA ALA A 208 -0.09 10.32 -32.31
C ALA A 208 0.11 11.01 -30.96
N ILE A 209 0.48 10.28 -29.92
CA ILE A 209 0.70 10.84 -28.57
C ILE A 209 2.13 11.38 -28.47
N ASN A 210 2.24 12.71 -28.38
CA ASN A 210 3.50 13.36 -28.08
C ASN A 210 3.73 13.39 -26.56
N ARG A 211 4.52 12.45 -26.06
CA ARG A 211 4.78 12.28 -24.61
C ARG A 211 5.54 13.46 -24.00
N GLU A 212 6.45 14.07 -24.77
CA GLU A 212 7.20 15.25 -24.32
C GLU A 212 6.27 16.46 -24.10
N VAL A 213 5.32 16.67 -25.01
CA VAL A 213 4.31 17.73 -24.84
C VAL A 213 3.41 17.47 -23.63
N LEU A 214 3.06 16.22 -23.36
CA LEU A 214 2.29 15.87 -22.16
C LEU A 214 3.08 16.13 -20.88
N VAL A 215 4.32 15.66 -20.82
CA VAL A 215 5.18 15.87 -19.64
C VAL A 215 5.45 17.36 -19.42
N ASN A 216 5.85 18.09 -20.45
CA ASN A 216 6.19 19.51 -20.30
C ASN A 216 4.95 20.40 -20.11
N GLY A 217 3.81 20.04 -20.73
CA GLY A 217 2.59 20.86 -20.69
C GLY A 217 1.66 20.55 -19.54
N LEU A 218 1.48 19.27 -19.18
CA LEU A 218 0.56 18.87 -18.10
C LEU A 218 1.27 18.61 -16.78
N LEU A 219 2.50 18.11 -16.83
CA LEU A 219 3.29 17.82 -15.62
C LEU A 219 4.38 18.85 -15.35
N MET A 220 4.41 19.94 -16.11
CA MET A 220 5.38 21.04 -15.96
C MET A 220 6.85 20.56 -15.90
N GLY A 221 7.15 19.45 -16.59
CA GLY A 221 8.46 18.82 -16.59
C GLY A 221 8.70 17.84 -15.43
N GLU A 222 7.78 17.68 -14.49
CA GLU A 222 7.86 16.76 -13.36
C GLU A 222 7.47 15.32 -13.77
N GLY A 223 8.21 14.77 -14.73
CA GLY A 223 8.00 13.42 -15.22
C GLY A 223 9.01 13.02 -16.28
N THR A 224 9.09 11.74 -16.57
CA THR A 224 9.97 11.22 -17.61
C THR A 224 9.15 10.51 -18.69
N PRO A 225 9.27 10.92 -19.98
CA PRO A 225 8.65 10.18 -21.07
C PRO A 225 9.25 8.77 -21.17
N ILE A 226 8.42 7.75 -21.06
CA ILE A 226 8.83 6.35 -21.18
C ILE A 226 8.24 5.70 -22.44
N MET A 227 8.95 4.73 -23.00
CA MET A 227 8.54 3.98 -24.20
C MET A 227 8.17 2.54 -23.90
N THR A 228 8.45 2.08 -22.68
CA THR A 228 8.18 0.73 -22.21
C THR A 228 7.55 0.78 -20.82
N PRO A 229 6.81 -0.26 -20.39
CA PRO A 229 6.26 -0.32 -19.03
C PRO A 229 7.33 -0.61 -17.95
N ILE A 230 8.59 -0.74 -18.34
CA ILE A 230 9.70 -0.96 -17.42
C ILE A 230 10.25 0.43 -17.06
N ALA A 231 10.18 0.77 -15.77
CA ALA A 231 10.78 2.00 -15.25
C ALA A 231 12.31 1.95 -15.41
N PRO A 232 12.95 3.09 -15.70
CA PRO A 232 14.40 3.16 -15.85
C PRO A 232 15.15 2.94 -14.54
#